data_8b7d1cde686112981409a54d2ed043bb
#
_entry.id   8b7d1cde686112981409a54d2ed043bb
#
_cell.length_a   1.000
_cell.length_b   1.000
_cell.length_c   1.000
_cell.angle_alpha   90.00
_cell.angle_beta   90.00
_cell.angle_gamma   90.00
#
_symmetry.space_group_name_H-M   'P 1'
#
loop_
_entity.id
_entity.type
_entity.pdbx_description
1 polymer ?
#
loop_
_entity_poly.entity_id
_entity_poly.type
_entity_poly.pdbx_seq_one_letter_code
_entity_poly.pdbx_strand_id
1 'polypeptide(L)'
;TSTEPSIFYGDLGENIKETFKQLGKRIAFGGEAPKDQRVYFFNKKEIPGNKYGTPSPIPFRVIDNNIGLDIDISIRCHGEYSYKIVDPILFYTNVSGNVETDFLRSQIENQLRTELLTALQPAFAKISAMGVRYSALPGHTMELSQALNEVLSDKWTKTRGIQIVEFGVSAVNASEEDENMIKQLQRNAVLRNPNMAAATLAGAQAEAMTKAAQNEAGAFVGFAGMNMATGAGGLNANDLFAM
;
A
#
# COMPACT_ATOMS: atom_id res chain seq x y z
N THR A 1 16.91 -1.85 32.92
CA THR A 1 18.29 -1.33 32.97
C THR A 1 18.55 -0.88 34.38
N SER A 2 19.46 -1.59 35.08
CA SER A 2 19.93 -1.17 36.40
C SER A 2 20.57 0.21 36.26
N THR A 3 20.07 1.19 36.97
CA THR A 3 20.65 2.54 37.02
C THR A 3 21.81 2.62 38.04
N GLU A 4 22.11 1.52 38.69
CA GLU A 4 23.25 1.46 39.60
C GLU A 4 24.49 0.93 38.88
N PRO A 5 25.67 1.59 39.02
CA PRO A 5 26.88 1.14 38.38
C PRO A 5 27.28 -0.28 38.86
N SER A 6 27.86 -1.05 37.96
CA SER A 6 28.39 -2.37 38.27
C SER A 6 29.51 -2.22 39.30
N ILE A 7 29.62 -3.17 40.27
CA ILE A 7 30.69 -3.25 41.28
C ILE A 7 32.10 -3.21 40.68
N PHE A 8 32.23 -3.41 39.39
CA PHE A 8 33.51 -3.45 38.67
C PHE A 8 33.87 -2.14 37.97
N TYR A 9 33.08 -1.07 38.10
CA TYR A 9 33.34 0.24 37.52
C TYR A 9 33.46 1.28 38.63
N GLY A 10 34.65 1.90 38.77
CA GLY A 10 34.93 2.97 39.73
C GLY A 10 36.11 2.68 40.64
N ASP A 11 36.42 3.64 41.55
CA ASP A 11 37.53 3.52 42.49
C ASP A 11 37.23 2.42 43.54
N LEU A 12 38.25 1.61 43.86
CA LEU A 12 38.15 0.47 44.80
C LEU A 12 37.57 0.87 46.17
N GLY A 13 37.83 2.07 46.63
CA GLY A 13 37.32 2.58 47.91
C GLY A 13 35.82 2.87 47.91
N GLU A 14 35.30 3.41 46.81
CA GLU A 14 33.85 3.67 46.63
C GLU A 14 33.09 2.37 46.42
N ASN A 15 33.61 1.44 45.64
CA ASN A 15 33.04 0.14 45.41
C ASN A 15 32.87 -0.69 46.68
N ILE A 16 33.84 -0.65 47.57
CA ILE A 16 33.78 -1.30 48.87
C ILE A 16 32.68 -0.69 49.76
N LYS A 17 32.56 0.65 49.81
CA LYS A 17 31.49 1.34 50.55
C LYS A 17 30.12 1.03 50.01
N GLU A 18 29.97 0.99 48.71
CA GLU A 18 28.66 0.64 48.05
C GLU A 18 28.31 -0.83 48.28
N THR A 19 29.30 -1.71 48.22
CA THR A 19 29.08 -3.14 48.53
C THR A 19 28.62 -3.35 49.96
N PHE A 20 29.22 -2.70 50.93
CA PHE A 20 28.78 -2.74 52.34
C PHE A 20 27.39 -2.10 52.53
N LYS A 21 27.08 -1.02 51.83
CA LYS A 21 25.77 -0.38 51.83
C LYS A 21 24.67 -1.28 51.25
N GLN A 22 24.99 -2.00 50.17
CA GLN A 22 24.10 -2.98 49.56
C GLN A 22 23.94 -4.18 50.47
N LEU A 23 25.01 -4.66 51.12
CA LEU A 23 24.94 -5.76 52.08
C LEU A 23 24.10 -5.38 53.29
N GLY A 24 24.26 -4.17 53.83
CA GLY A 24 23.46 -3.63 54.92
C GLY A 24 21.97 -3.53 54.54
N LYS A 25 21.69 -3.11 53.35
CA LYS A 25 20.29 -3.11 52.83
C LYS A 25 19.72 -4.53 52.69
N ARG A 26 20.49 -5.50 52.23
CA ARG A 26 20.04 -6.92 52.14
C ARG A 26 19.76 -7.53 53.50
N ILE A 27 20.58 -7.22 54.50
CA ILE A 27 20.37 -7.68 55.89
C ILE A 27 19.10 -7.02 56.46
N ALA A 28 18.90 -5.74 56.25
CA ALA A 28 17.75 -4.99 56.73
C ALA A 28 16.42 -5.46 56.13
N PHE A 29 16.42 -6.01 54.90
CA PHE A 29 15.25 -6.54 54.21
C PHE A 29 15.15 -8.08 54.28
N GLY A 30 15.76 -8.74 55.25
CA GLY A 30 15.65 -10.21 55.44
C GLY A 30 16.29 -11.04 54.34
N GLY A 31 17.26 -10.47 53.58
CA GLY A 31 17.93 -11.16 52.46
C GLY A 31 17.29 -10.97 51.11
N GLU A 32 16.13 -10.34 51.02
CA GLU A 32 15.51 -9.98 49.74
C GLU A 32 16.15 -8.71 49.15
N ALA A 33 16.25 -8.66 47.81
CA ALA A 33 16.77 -7.48 47.13
C ALA A 33 15.76 -6.32 47.28
N PRO A 34 16.20 -5.13 47.77
CA PRO A 34 15.30 -4.00 48.02
C PRO A 34 14.67 -3.36 46.77
N LYS A 35 15.09 -3.83 45.59
CA LYS A 35 14.56 -3.40 44.29
C LYS A 35 14.22 -4.64 43.47
N ASP A 36 13.04 -4.61 42.91
CA ASP A 36 12.61 -5.61 41.91
C ASP A 36 13.45 -5.44 40.65
N GLN A 37 14.26 -6.42 40.30
CA GLN A 37 15.07 -6.44 39.09
C GLN A 37 14.43 -7.37 38.09
N ARG A 38 14.01 -6.80 36.94
CA ARG A 38 13.37 -7.55 35.87
C ARG A 38 14.24 -7.48 34.61
N VAL A 39 14.33 -8.59 33.92
CA VAL A 39 14.99 -8.72 32.62
C VAL A 39 13.94 -8.98 31.58
N TYR A 40 13.95 -8.17 30.53
CA TYR A 40 13.03 -8.28 29.42
C TYR A 40 13.75 -8.69 28.15
N PHE A 41 13.19 -9.63 27.41
CA PHE A 41 13.70 -10.08 26.13
C PHE A 41 12.78 -9.58 25.00
N PHE A 42 13.38 -8.96 24.00
CA PHE A 42 12.65 -8.46 22.84
C PHE A 42 13.02 -9.25 21.60
N ASN A 43 12.00 -9.73 20.87
CA ASN A 43 12.21 -10.31 19.56
C ASN A 43 12.50 -9.18 18.54
N LYS A 44 13.74 -9.05 18.13
CA LYS A 44 14.19 -8.09 17.11
C LYS A 44 14.15 -8.67 15.68
N LYS A 45 13.76 -9.94 15.54
CA LYS A 45 13.58 -10.54 14.22
C LYS A 45 12.35 -9.96 13.55
N GLU A 46 12.30 -10.11 12.25
CA GLU A 46 11.13 -9.80 11.44
C GLU A 46 9.91 -10.63 11.90
N ILE A 47 8.77 -9.98 12.00
CA ILE A 47 7.47 -10.56 12.38
C ILE A 47 6.59 -10.57 11.15
N PRO A 48 6.59 -11.67 10.36
CA PRO A 48 5.83 -11.78 9.12
C PRO A 48 4.38 -12.22 9.36
N GLY A 49 3.60 -12.30 8.26
CA GLY A 49 2.26 -12.88 8.24
C GLY A 49 1.20 -12.01 8.90
N ASN A 50 1.38 -10.69 8.85
CA ASN A 50 0.36 -9.75 9.33
C ASN A 50 -0.56 -9.40 8.15
N LYS A 51 -1.77 -9.97 8.14
CA LYS A 51 -2.73 -9.77 7.07
C LYS A 51 -3.44 -8.44 7.19
N TYR A 52 -3.64 -7.78 6.04
CA TYR A 52 -4.46 -6.59 5.94
C TYR A 52 -5.43 -6.70 4.75
N GLY A 53 -6.49 -5.93 4.79
CA GLY A 53 -7.43 -5.77 3.69
C GLY A 53 -8.26 -4.53 3.92
N THR A 54 -8.58 -3.80 2.86
CA THR A 54 -9.35 -2.57 2.92
C THR A 54 -10.84 -2.90 3.00
N PRO A 55 -11.52 -2.61 4.12
CA PRO A 55 -12.95 -2.87 4.27
C PRO A 55 -13.78 -1.97 3.35
N SER A 56 -13.32 -0.74 3.15
CA SER A 56 -13.89 0.24 2.23
C SER A 56 -12.90 0.57 1.12
N PRO A 57 -13.38 0.95 -0.08
CA PRO A 57 -12.49 1.40 -1.14
C PRO A 57 -11.66 2.61 -0.71
N ILE A 58 -10.43 2.67 -1.18
CA ILE A 58 -9.50 3.79 -0.96
C ILE A 58 -9.35 4.54 -2.29
N PRO A 59 -9.39 5.88 -2.29
CA PRO A 59 -9.14 6.66 -3.50
C PRO A 59 -7.70 6.48 -3.97
N PHE A 60 -7.53 6.27 -5.27
CA PHE A 60 -6.24 6.19 -5.95
C PHE A 60 -6.29 7.04 -7.21
N ARG A 61 -5.37 8.00 -7.30
CA ARG A 61 -5.28 8.90 -8.45
C ARG A 61 -4.54 8.20 -9.58
N VAL A 62 -5.17 8.10 -10.74
CA VAL A 62 -4.58 7.55 -11.97
C VAL A 62 -4.13 8.70 -12.85
N ILE A 63 -2.82 8.78 -13.08
CA ILE A 63 -2.21 9.76 -13.97
C ILE A 63 -1.62 9.03 -15.17
N ASP A 64 -2.01 9.42 -16.38
CA ASP A 64 -1.38 8.97 -17.61
C ASP A 64 -1.12 10.19 -18.53
N ASN A 65 0.11 10.67 -18.48
CA ASN A 65 0.52 11.88 -19.22
C ASN A 65 0.46 11.69 -20.74
N ASN A 66 0.52 10.45 -21.24
CA ASN A 66 0.48 10.18 -22.68
C ASN A 66 -0.89 10.47 -23.29
N ILE A 67 -1.94 10.28 -22.50
CA ILE A 67 -3.33 10.50 -22.94
C ILE A 67 -3.99 11.68 -22.23
N GLY A 68 -3.26 12.38 -21.34
CA GLY A 68 -3.77 13.49 -20.54
C GLY A 68 -4.86 13.06 -19.56
N LEU A 69 -4.73 11.83 -18.99
CA LEU A 69 -5.67 11.29 -18.02
C LEU A 69 -5.23 11.68 -16.62
N ASP A 70 -6.15 12.22 -15.85
CA ASP A 70 -5.98 12.52 -14.42
C ASP A 70 -7.34 12.34 -13.73
N ILE A 71 -7.54 11.20 -13.12
CA ILE A 71 -8.81 10.80 -12.48
C ILE A 71 -8.55 10.10 -11.16
N ASP A 72 -9.48 10.20 -10.24
CA ASP A 72 -9.52 9.40 -9.03
C ASP A 72 -10.43 8.18 -9.22
N ILE A 73 -9.93 7.03 -8.83
CA ILE A 73 -10.68 5.76 -8.83
C ILE A 73 -10.73 5.20 -7.41
N SER A 74 -11.66 4.29 -7.19
CA SER A 74 -11.83 3.60 -5.92
C SER A 74 -11.24 2.19 -6.00
N ILE A 75 -10.17 1.92 -5.23
CA ILE A 75 -9.53 0.61 -5.19
C ILE A 75 -9.72 -0.10 -3.86
N ARG A 76 -9.82 -1.42 -3.92
CA ARG A 76 -9.68 -2.32 -2.77
C ARG A 76 -8.42 -3.14 -2.94
N CYS A 77 -7.69 -3.31 -1.85
CA CYS A 77 -6.51 -4.15 -1.84
C CYS A 77 -6.44 -4.99 -0.58
N HIS A 78 -5.72 -6.10 -0.68
CA HIS A 78 -5.36 -6.94 0.46
C HIS A 78 -3.98 -7.54 0.25
N GLY A 79 -3.38 -7.95 1.34
CA GLY A 79 -2.06 -8.55 1.33
C GLY A 79 -1.55 -8.83 2.73
N GLU A 80 -0.24 -8.92 2.83
CA GLU A 80 0.47 -9.16 4.08
C GLU A 80 1.61 -8.16 4.23
N TYR A 81 1.93 -7.83 5.47
CA TYR A 81 3.10 -7.03 5.79
C TYR A 81 3.90 -7.67 6.91
N SER A 82 5.15 -7.33 6.97
CA SER A 82 6.03 -7.67 8.07
C SER A 82 6.56 -6.40 8.75
N TYR A 83 6.85 -6.53 10.02
CA TYR A 83 7.47 -5.45 10.79
C TYR A 83 8.52 -6.01 11.74
N LYS A 84 9.37 -5.14 12.26
CA LYS A 84 10.35 -5.46 13.30
C LYS A 84 10.39 -4.38 14.38
N ILE A 85 10.82 -4.77 15.59
CA ILE A 85 11.15 -3.84 16.66
C ILE A 85 12.58 -3.35 16.42
N VAL A 86 12.72 -2.05 16.10
CA VAL A 86 14.03 -1.41 15.87
C VAL A 86 14.57 -0.81 17.15
N ASP A 87 13.70 -0.24 17.99
CA ASP A 87 14.06 0.31 19.31
C ASP A 87 13.26 -0.38 20.43
N PRO A 88 13.85 -1.36 21.14
CA PRO A 88 13.19 -2.04 22.24
C PRO A 88 12.84 -1.15 23.43
N ILE A 89 13.59 -0.07 23.65
CA ILE A 89 13.33 0.82 24.78
C ILE A 89 12.08 1.63 24.54
N LEU A 90 11.92 2.20 23.36
CA LEU A 90 10.68 2.88 22.96
C LEU A 90 9.48 1.92 22.98
N PHE A 91 9.67 0.69 22.49
CA PHE A 91 8.62 -0.32 22.51
C PHE A 91 8.19 -0.67 23.94
N TYR A 92 9.15 -0.88 24.84
CA TYR A 92 8.88 -1.12 26.25
C TYR A 92 8.11 0.03 26.88
N THR A 93 8.64 1.24 26.75
CA THR A 93 8.09 2.42 27.41
C THR A 93 6.67 2.75 26.95
N ASN A 94 6.40 2.61 25.64
CA ASN A 94 5.16 3.11 25.05
C ASN A 94 4.15 2.01 24.71
N VAL A 95 4.55 0.73 24.72
CA VAL A 95 3.67 -0.38 24.30
C VAL A 95 3.57 -1.46 25.38
N SER A 96 4.69 -2.02 25.83
CA SER A 96 4.68 -3.24 26.68
C SER A 96 5.07 -3.01 28.14
N GLY A 97 5.18 -1.77 28.59
CA GLY A 97 5.72 -1.43 29.92
C GLY A 97 4.95 -1.96 31.13
N ASN A 98 3.70 -2.39 30.95
CA ASN A 98 2.82 -2.89 32.03
C ASN A 98 2.57 -4.40 31.96
N VAL A 99 3.41 -5.14 31.25
CA VAL A 99 3.25 -6.58 31.07
C VAL A 99 3.93 -7.34 32.22
N GLU A 100 3.19 -8.24 32.84
CA GLU A 100 3.70 -9.05 33.97
C GLU A 100 4.54 -10.25 33.50
N THR A 101 4.13 -10.90 32.40
CA THR A 101 4.80 -12.08 31.84
C THR A 101 5.21 -11.87 30.41
N ASP A 102 4.28 -12.08 29.46
CA ASP A 102 4.53 -12.01 28.03
C ASP A 102 3.67 -10.95 27.35
N PHE A 103 4.25 -10.21 26.42
CA PHE A 103 3.52 -9.34 25.50
C PHE A 103 3.29 -10.08 24.19
N LEU A 104 2.06 -10.45 23.92
CA LEU A 104 1.69 -11.19 22.71
C LEU A 104 1.41 -10.24 21.55
N ARG A 105 1.77 -10.67 20.33
CA ARG A 105 1.48 -9.96 19.09
C ARG A 105 0.01 -9.53 18.95
N SER A 106 -0.91 -10.41 19.35
CA SER A 106 -2.36 -10.16 19.29
C SER A 106 -2.82 -8.91 20.06
N GLN A 107 -2.06 -8.47 21.06
CA GLN A 107 -2.40 -7.30 21.87
C GLN A 107 -2.23 -5.98 21.11
N ILE A 108 -1.35 -5.93 20.10
CA ILE A 108 -1.10 -4.73 19.30
C ILE A 108 -1.56 -4.87 17.84
N GLU A 109 -1.81 -6.07 17.35
CA GLU A 109 -2.09 -6.36 15.93
C GLU A 109 -3.24 -5.53 15.36
N ASN A 110 -4.34 -5.42 16.07
CA ASN A 110 -5.50 -4.65 15.60
C ASN A 110 -5.20 -3.16 15.48
N GLN A 111 -4.43 -2.62 16.41
CA GLN A 111 -4.02 -1.22 16.37
C GLN A 111 -3.10 -0.95 15.19
N LEU A 112 -2.08 -1.80 15.00
CA LEU A 112 -1.15 -1.69 13.86
C LEU A 112 -1.90 -1.78 12.53
N ARG A 113 -2.84 -2.72 12.41
CA ARG A 113 -3.68 -2.86 11.22
C ARG A 113 -4.51 -1.61 10.93
N THR A 114 -5.16 -1.04 11.93
CA THR A 114 -5.98 0.18 11.76
C THR A 114 -5.13 1.36 11.33
N GLU A 115 -3.98 1.56 11.94
CA GLU A 115 -3.06 2.63 11.60
C GLU A 115 -2.45 2.45 10.21
N LEU A 116 -2.11 1.21 9.85
CA LEU A 116 -1.64 0.86 8.51
C LEU A 116 -2.69 1.21 7.44
N LEU A 117 -3.95 0.81 7.65
CA LEU A 117 -5.04 1.12 6.72
C LEU A 117 -5.24 2.63 6.55
N THR A 118 -5.11 3.40 7.62
CA THR A 118 -5.15 4.88 7.55
C THR A 118 -3.97 5.44 6.76
N ALA A 119 -2.79 4.84 6.87
CA ALA A 119 -1.58 5.26 6.18
C ALA A 119 -1.55 4.86 4.69
N LEU A 120 -2.39 3.91 4.26
CA LEU A 120 -2.43 3.47 2.86
C LEU A 120 -2.81 4.60 1.91
N GLN A 121 -3.78 5.42 2.26
CA GLN A 121 -4.23 6.51 1.39
C GLN A 121 -3.11 7.51 1.05
N PRO A 122 -2.40 8.12 2.02
CA PRO A 122 -1.28 9.01 1.71
C PRO A 122 -0.09 8.27 1.09
N ALA A 123 0.14 6.99 1.40
CA ALA A 123 1.17 6.20 0.74
C ALA A 123 0.83 5.96 -0.74
N PHE A 124 -0.40 5.59 -1.05
CA PHE A 124 -0.85 5.44 -2.44
C PHE A 124 -0.82 6.76 -3.23
N ALA A 125 -1.11 7.88 -2.58
CA ALA A 125 -0.98 9.19 -3.23
C ALA A 125 0.48 9.48 -3.64
N LYS A 126 1.47 9.10 -2.82
CA LYS A 126 2.89 9.23 -3.18
C LYS A 126 3.27 8.32 -4.36
N ILE A 127 2.82 7.07 -4.36
CA ILE A 127 3.09 6.11 -5.44
C ILE A 127 2.41 6.54 -6.74
N SER A 128 1.17 7.00 -6.67
CA SER A 128 0.46 7.54 -7.82
C SER A 128 1.16 8.75 -8.43
N ALA A 129 1.70 9.67 -7.60
CA ALA A 129 2.47 10.82 -8.07
C ALA A 129 3.74 10.43 -8.85
N MET A 130 4.27 9.21 -8.65
CA MET A 130 5.37 8.64 -9.43
C MET A 130 4.92 8.07 -10.79
N GLY A 131 3.63 8.16 -11.12
CA GLY A 131 3.06 7.62 -12.37
C GLY A 131 2.80 6.11 -12.36
N VAL A 132 2.85 5.47 -11.20
CA VAL A 132 2.58 4.04 -11.06
C VAL A 132 1.08 3.79 -11.14
N ARG A 133 0.67 2.88 -12.02
CA ARG A 133 -0.74 2.46 -12.15
C ARG A 133 -1.16 1.56 -10.98
N TYR A 134 -2.44 1.61 -10.60
CA TYR A 134 -2.97 0.77 -9.52
C TYR A 134 -2.71 -0.74 -9.75
N SER A 135 -2.82 -1.21 -11.00
CA SER A 135 -2.58 -2.60 -11.37
C SER A 135 -1.11 -3.04 -11.24
N ALA A 136 -0.18 -2.09 -11.18
CA ALA A 136 1.26 -2.36 -11.02
C ALA A 136 1.71 -2.34 -9.55
N LEU A 137 0.84 -1.96 -8.60
CA LEU A 137 1.16 -1.90 -7.18
C LEU A 137 1.79 -3.19 -6.61
N PRO A 138 1.37 -4.41 -7.02
CA PRO A 138 2.02 -5.64 -6.54
C PRO A 138 3.50 -5.75 -6.91
N GLY A 139 3.96 -5.04 -7.94
CA GLY A 139 5.36 -4.98 -8.34
C GLY A 139 6.20 -3.91 -7.63
N HIS A 140 5.57 -2.99 -6.88
CA HIS A 140 6.22 -1.85 -6.23
C HIS A 140 6.24 -1.97 -4.70
N THR A 141 6.59 -3.16 -4.20
CA THR A 141 6.55 -3.48 -2.76
C THR A 141 7.57 -2.67 -1.96
N MET A 142 8.75 -2.40 -2.52
CA MET A 142 9.80 -1.61 -1.86
C MET A 142 9.38 -0.15 -1.69
N GLU A 143 8.90 0.46 -2.76
CA GLU A 143 8.44 1.85 -2.76
C GLU A 143 7.23 2.04 -1.83
N LEU A 144 6.31 1.06 -1.80
CA LEU A 144 5.19 1.04 -0.88
C LEU A 144 5.65 0.94 0.58
N SER A 145 6.58 0.05 0.89
CA SER A 145 7.15 -0.10 2.23
C SER A 145 7.83 1.20 2.70
N GLN A 146 8.56 1.85 1.81
CA GLN A 146 9.21 3.12 2.09
C GLN A 146 8.18 4.24 2.32
N ALA A 147 7.19 4.37 1.44
CA ALA A 147 6.13 5.38 1.57
C ALA A 147 5.34 5.21 2.87
N LEU A 148 5.01 3.97 3.25
CA LEU A 148 4.33 3.66 4.51
C LEU A 148 5.20 3.97 5.73
N ASN A 149 6.51 3.63 5.70
CA ASN A 149 7.42 3.97 6.79
C ASN A 149 7.55 5.48 6.98
N GLU A 150 7.54 6.27 5.90
CA GLU A 150 7.56 7.73 6.01
C GLU A 150 6.27 8.27 6.66
N VAL A 151 5.11 7.78 6.21
CA VAL A 151 3.80 8.20 6.75
C VAL A 151 3.63 7.79 8.21
N LEU A 152 4.09 6.60 8.57
CA LEU A 152 3.96 6.04 9.93
C LEU A 152 5.11 6.41 10.85
N SER A 153 6.14 7.12 10.37
CA SER A 153 7.39 7.38 11.11
C SER A 153 7.17 7.95 12.51
N ASP A 154 6.28 8.91 12.65
CA ASP A 154 6.04 9.57 13.94
C ASP A 154 5.39 8.62 14.96
N LYS A 155 4.43 7.82 14.53
CA LYS A 155 3.72 6.89 15.42
C LYS A 155 4.47 5.58 15.65
N TRP A 156 5.04 5.02 14.60
CA TRP A 156 5.65 3.70 14.67
C TRP A 156 7.12 3.77 15.05
N THR A 157 7.93 4.48 14.27
CA THR A 157 9.38 4.50 14.48
C THR A 157 9.77 5.35 15.66
N LYS A 158 9.33 6.62 15.71
CA LYS A 158 9.74 7.58 16.73
C LYS A 158 9.06 7.35 18.08
N THR A 159 7.80 6.89 18.09
CA THR A 159 7.08 6.69 19.35
C THR A 159 7.18 5.26 19.85
N ARG A 160 7.07 4.24 19.00
CA ARG A 160 7.00 2.83 19.43
C ARG A 160 8.23 2.01 19.10
N GLY A 161 9.16 2.54 18.30
CA GLY A 161 10.36 1.82 17.88
C GLY A 161 10.05 0.63 16.97
N ILE A 162 9.00 0.73 16.12
CA ILE A 162 8.57 -0.29 15.16
C ILE A 162 8.79 0.24 13.74
N GLN A 163 9.14 -0.65 12.81
CA GLN A 163 9.33 -0.32 11.40
C GLN A 163 8.77 -1.43 10.50
N ILE A 164 8.11 -1.06 9.41
CA ILE A 164 7.74 -2.01 8.35
C ILE A 164 9.03 -2.46 7.65
N VAL A 165 9.15 -3.77 7.46
CA VAL A 165 10.25 -4.38 6.70
C VAL A 165 9.80 -4.63 5.27
N GLU A 166 8.65 -5.27 5.11
CA GLU A 166 8.08 -5.59 3.81
C GLU A 166 6.57 -5.32 3.81
N PHE A 167 6.07 -4.86 2.68
CA PHE A 167 4.66 -4.65 2.44
C PHE A 167 4.26 -5.26 1.11
N GLY A 168 3.59 -6.40 1.15
CA GLY A 168 3.12 -7.13 -0.01
C GLY A 168 1.67 -6.81 -0.33
N VAL A 169 1.37 -6.63 -1.61
CA VAL A 169 0.01 -6.47 -2.13
C VAL A 169 -0.33 -7.71 -2.95
N SER A 170 -1.23 -8.55 -2.44
CA SER A 170 -1.62 -9.79 -3.11
C SER A 170 -2.60 -9.55 -4.26
N ALA A 171 -3.53 -8.62 -4.08
CA ALA A 171 -4.45 -8.20 -5.13
C ALA A 171 -4.91 -6.76 -4.94
N VAL A 172 -5.17 -6.10 -6.07
CA VAL A 172 -5.77 -4.76 -6.16
C VAL A 172 -6.90 -4.82 -7.17
N ASN A 173 -8.07 -4.39 -6.76
CA ASN A 173 -9.25 -4.35 -7.62
C ASN A 173 -9.83 -2.94 -7.59
N ALA A 174 -10.05 -2.37 -8.76
CA ALA A 174 -10.89 -1.19 -8.91
C ALA A 174 -12.36 -1.59 -8.99
N SER A 175 -13.28 -0.64 -8.87
CA SER A 175 -14.68 -0.90 -9.13
C SER A 175 -14.89 -1.21 -10.62
N GLU A 176 -15.91 -2.01 -10.97
CA GLU A 176 -16.22 -2.32 -12.36
C GLU A 176 -16.54 -1.04 -13.16
N GLU A 177 -17.17 -0.08 -12.52
CA GLU A 177 -17.49 1.23 -13.10
C GLU A 177 -16.21 2.02 -13.43
N ASP A 178 -15.26 2.09 -12.49
CA ASP A 178 -13.97 2.77 -12.69
C ASP A 178 -13.14 2.09 -13.78
N GLU A 179 -13.09 0.74 -13.80
CA GLU A 179 -12.38 0.01 -14.84
C GLU A 179 -12.95 0.27 -16.22
N ASN A 180 -14.30 0.29 -16.35
CA ASN A 180 -14.96 0.59 -17.60
C ASN A 180 -14.70 2.04 -18.04
N MET A 181 -14.73 2.98 -17.12
CA MET A 181 -14.40 4.38 -17.38
C MET A 181 -12.97 4.53 -17.90
N ILE A 182 -11.99 3.90 -17.25
CA ILE A 182 -10.59 3.92 -17.71
C ILE A 182 -10.47 3.36 -19.12
N LYS A 183 -11.10 2.20 -19.39
CA LYS A 183 -11.09 1.55 -20.71
C LYS A 183 -11.71 2.46 -21.79
N GLN A 184 -12.80 3.17 -21.48
CA GLN A 184 -13.44 4.11 -22.40
C GLN A 184 -12.52 5.32 -22.67
N LEU A 185 -11.93 5.90 -21.62
CA LEU A 185 -11.01 7.03 -21.76
C LEU A 185 -9.77 6.67 -22.59
N GLN A 186 -9.23 5.47 -22.39
CA GLN A 186 -8.11 4.95 -23.19
C GLN A 186 -8.51 4.75 -24.65
N ARG A 187 -9.70 4.19 -24.94
CA ARG A 187 -10.22 4.08 -26.31
C ARG A 187 -10.40 5.45 -26.97
N ASN A 188 -11.00 6.39 -26.25
CA ASN A 188 -11.19 7.75 -26.77
C ASN A 188 -9.86 8.46 -27.05
N ALA A 189 -8.84 8.22 -26.22
CA ALA A 189 -7.50 8.76 -26.43
C ALA A 189 -6.84 8.19 -27.70
N VAL A 190 -7.01 6.89 -27.96
CA VAL A 190 -6.55 6.25 -29.20
C VAL A 190 -7.25 6.85 -30.43
N LEU A 191 -8.56 7.11 -30.33
CA LEU A 191 -9.36 7.71 -31.42
C LEU A 191 -9.06 9.19 -31.67
N ARG A 192 -8.30 9.86 -30.82
CA ARG A 192 -7.79 11.23 -31.11
C ARG A 192 -6.74 11.23 -32.23
N ASN A 193 -6.09 10.09 -32.48
CA ASN A 193 -5.19 9.97 -33.64
C ASN A 193 -6.02 9.68 -34.89
N PRO A 194 -6.02 10.57 -35.94
CA PRO A 194 -6.84 10.41 -37.13
C PRO A 194 -6.66 9.04 -37.81
N ASN A 195 -5.41 8.57 -37.91
CA ASN A 195 -5.09 7.29 -38.54
C ASN A 195 -5.68 6.10 -37.76
N MET A 196 -5.67 6.14 -36.44
CA MET A 196 -6.28 5.09 -35.60
C MET A 196 -7.80 5.16 -35.63
N ALA A 197 -8.37 6.36 -35.67
CA ALA A 197 -9.81 6.56 -35.84
C ALA A 197 -10.30 5.99 -37.19
N ALA A 198 -9.59 6.29 -38.28
CA ALA A 198 -9.87 5.77 -39.59
C ALA A 198 -9.77 4.23 -39.64
N ALA A 199 -8.73 3.64 -39.08
CA ALA A 199 -8.59 2.18 -38.99
C ALA A 199 -9.72 1.53 -38.19
N THR A 200 -10.14 2.16 -37.09
CA THR A 200 -11.25 1.64 -36.26
C THR A 200 -12.57 1.73 -37.02
N LEU A 201 -12.83 2.83 -37.74
CA LEU A 201 -14.03 3.01 -38.57
C LEU A 201 -14.07 1.99 -39.70
N ALA A 202 -12.94 1.79 -40.40
CA ALA A 202 -12.84 0.79 -41.46
C ALA A 202 -13.10 -0.65 -40.93
N GLY A 203 -12.56 -0.99 -39.74
CA GLY A 203 -12.83 -2.25 -39.09
C GLY A 203 -14.32 -2.44 -38.71
N ALA A 204 -14.93 -1.41 -38.15
CA ALA A 204 -16.35 -1.43 -37.79
C ALA A 204 -17.25 -1.56 -39.04
N GLN A 205 -16.90 -0.90 -40.15
CA GLN A 205 -17.58 -1.04 -41.44
C GLN A 205 -17.45 -2.46 -41.98
N ALA A 206 -16.27 -3.05 -41.97
CA ALA A 206 -16.03 -4.41 -42.42
C ALA A 206 -16.83 -5.44 -41.57
N GLU A 207 -16.87 -5.25 -40.25
CA GLU A 207 -17.65 -6.09 -39.34
C GLU A 207 -19.18 -5.98 -39.61
N ALA A 208 -19.66 -4.75 -39.81
CA ALA A 208 -21.06 -4.49 -40.17
C ALA A 208 -21.44 -5.14 -41.50
N MET A 209 -20.54 -5.06 -42.50
CA MET A 209 -20.71 -5.75 -43.78
C MET A 209 -20.76 -7.27 -43.63
N THR A 210 -19.87 -7.84 -42.81
CA THR A 210 -19.85 -9.28 -42.55
C THR A 210 -21.12 -9.75 -41.86
N LYS A 211 -21.59 -9.01 -40.86
CA LYS A 211 -22.86 -9.30 -40.16
C LYS A 211 -24.07 -9.13 -41.07
N ALA A 212 -24.07 -8.12 -41.92
CA ALA A 212 -25.14 -7.94 -42.94
C ALA A 212 -25.15 -9.07 -43.97
N ALA A 213 -24.01 -9.55 -44.41
CA ALA A 213 -23.89 -10.66 -45.34
C ALA A 213 -24.33 -12.01 -44.73
N GLN A 214 -24.26 -12.16 -43.43
CA GLN A 214 -24.73 -13.38 -42.70
C GLN A 214 -26.26 -13.39 -42.49
N ASN A 215 -26.94 -12.31 -42.74
CA ASN A 215 -28.39 -12.18 -42.56
C ASN A 215 -29.10 -12.28 -43.91
N GLU A 216 -29.79 -13.39 -44.19
CA GLU A 216 -30.44 -13.65 -45.48
C GLU A 216 -31.46 -12.58 -45.93
N ALA A 217 -32.03 -11.82 -44.97
CA ALA A 217 -33.01 -10.74 -45.29
C ALA A 217 -32.38 -9.34 -45.19
N GLY A 218 -31.16 -9.18 -44.65
CA GLY A 218 -30.56 -7.88 -44.31
C GLY A 218 -29.51 -7.36 -45.28
N ALA A 219 -28.96 -8.19 -46.13
CA ALA A 219 -27.83 -7.82 -47.01
C ALA A 219 -28.15 -6.64 -47.95
N PHE A 220 -29.37 -6.64 -48.52
CA PHE A 220 -29.81 -5.59 -49.46
C PHE A 220 -30.11 -4.26 -48.74
N VAL A 221 -30.82 -4.32 -47.61
CA VAL A 221 -31.19 -3.14 -46.81
C VAL A 221 -29.98 -2.51 -46.14
N GLY A 222 -29.01 -3.31 -45.64
CA GLY A 222 -27.77 -2.86 -45.07
C GLY A 222 -26.86 -2.13 -46.07
N PHE A 223 -26.75 -2.65 -47.30
CA PHE A 223 -25.98 -2.06 -48.38
C PHE A 223 -26.61 -0.77 -48.91
N ALA A 224 -27.93 -0.70 -49.06
CA ALA A 224 -28.64 0.52 -49.45
C ALA A 224 -28.55 1.62 -48.39
N GLY A 225 -28.66 1.26 -47.08
CA GLY A 225 -28.51 2.20 -45.96
C GLY A 225 -27.12 2.79 -45.87
N MET A 226 -26.08 2.00 -46.13
CA MET A 226 -24.71 2.45 -46.10
C MET A 226 -24.35 3.39 -47.26
N ASN A 227 -24.88 3.10 -48.48
CA ASN A 227 -24.73 4.03 -49.63
C ASN A 227 -25.47 5.34 -49.39
N MET A 228 -26.63 5.32 -48.76
CA MET A 228 -27.35 6.55 -48.38
C MET A 228 -26.60 7.35 -47.30
N ALA A 229 -25.99 6.70 -46.31
CA ALA A 229 -25.22 7.37 -45.23
C ALA A 229 -23.94 8.03 -45.79
N THR A 230 -23.21 7.38 -46.69
CA THR A 230 -22.06 7.96 -47.37
C THR A 230 -22.44 9.09 -48.34
N GLY A 231 -23.60 9.00 -49.04
CA GLY A 231 -24.10 10.06 -49.90
C GLY A 231 -24.69 11.28 -49.18
N ALA A 232 -25.06 11.14 -47.91
CA ALA A 232 -25.60 12.18 -47.03
C ALA A 232 -24.50 12.94 -46.24
N GLY A 233 -23.21 12.79 -46.60
CA GLY A 233 -22.11 13.49 -45.91
C GLY A 233 -21.58 12.80 -44.67
N GLY A 234 -21.82 11.48 -44.56
CA GLY A 234 -21.17 10.70 -43.49
C GLY A 234 -19.66 10.60 -43.65
N LEU A 235 -18.93 10.71 -42.55
CA LEU A 235 -17.46 10.60 -42.54
C LEU A 235 -17.03 9.27 -43.18
N ASN A 236 -16.16 9.34 -44.18
CA ASN A 236 -15.60 8.20 -44.87
C ASN A 236 -14.18 7.94 -44.31
N ALA A 237 -13.79 6.67 -44.16
CA ALA A 237 -12.47 6.30 -43.71
C ALA A 237 -11.35 6.94 -44.60
N ASN A 238 -11.58 7.08 -45.91
CA ASN A 238 -10.65 7.71 -46.84
C ASN A 238 -10.43 9.19 -46.55
N ASP A 239 -11.44 9.93 -46.11
CA ASP A 239 -11.34 11.34 -45.78
C ASP A 239 -10.52 11.58 -44.50
N LEU A 240 -10.60 10.63 -43.55
CA LEU A 240 -9.81 10.62 -42.32
C LEU A 240 -8.34 10.24 -42.55
N PHE A 241 -8.06 9.38 -43.55
CA PHE A 241 -6.67 9.04 -43.91
C PHE A 241 -5.98 10.18 -44.69
N ALA A 242 -6.72 11.12 -45.29
CA ALA A 242 -6.21 12.24 -46.02
C ALA A 242 -5.92 13.50 -45.16
N MET A 243 -6.32 13.49 -43.90
CA MET A 243 -5.99 14.51 -42.88
C MET A 243 -4.71 14.18 -42.16
#